data_a72d32de5959e1391de613362af9bb89
#
_entry.id   a72d32de5959e1391de613362af9bb89
#
_cell.length_a   1.000
_cell.length_b   1.000
_cell.length_c   1.000
_cell.angle_alpha   90.00
_cell.angle_beta   90.00
_cell.angle_gamma   90.00
#
_symmetry.space_group_name_H-M   'P 1'
#
loop_
_entity.id
_entity.type
_entity.pdbx_description
1 polymer ?
#
loop_
_entity_poly.entity_id
_entity_poly.type
_entity_poly.pdbx_seq_one_letter_code
_entity_poly.pdbx_strand_id
1 'polypeptide(L)'
;IIDLIGILASYNDKQSRVSQINPNQVLKTVRFPVQAYFRVMQYFLDYDYYMENEEVYVQGMSGPVSMKQTIKKIHPIVQKSGFVFPNLMVRKSNDTDKHLITEINKFCVYESFMKLGWIYKQKLPPPASVKNPNLKVYRSILLQKLEKTNDDSLKQLFQSMLAIIEFRNSVDDPEEFYFGTNNFEYIWEKLIDETYGVSDKHFYFPKTSWKLRIGERENAALEPDTIMVTDDNIIVLDAKYYK
;
A
#
# COMPACT_ATOMS: atom_id res chain seq x y z
N ILE A 1 4.87 -12.63 -12.90
CA ILE A 1 3.82 -12.83 -11.88
C ILE A 1 3.53 -11.52 -11.15
N ILE A 2 4.53 -10.78 -10.67
CA ILE A 2 4.35 -9.49 -9.99
C ILE A 2 3.61 -8.50 -10.90
N ASP A 3 4.03 -8.41 -12.15
CA ASP A 3 3.42 -7.54 -13.16
C ASP A 3 1.95 -7.92 -13.39
N LEU A 4 1.67 -9.22 -13.51
CA LEU A 4 0.29 -9.72 -13.64
C LEU A 4 -0.59 -9.34 -12.44
N ILE A 5 -0.08 -9.45 -11.23
CA ILE A 5 -0.82 -9.06 -10.02
C ILE A 5 -1.02 -7.54 -9.98
N GLY A 6 -0.02 -6.76 -10.39
CA GLY A 6 -0.11 -5.31 -10.52
C GLY A 6 -1.23 -4.89 -11.50
N ILE A 7 -1.29 -5.54 -12.66
CA ILE A 7 -2.32 -5.31 -13.68
C ILE A 7 -3.70 -5.73 -13.17
N LEU A 8 -3.83 -6.89 -12.54
CA LEU A 8 -5.08 -7.35 -11.92
C LEU A 8 -5.60 -6.35 -10.88
N ALA A 9 -4.71 -5.84 -10.04
CA ALA A 9 -5.07 -4.84 -9.02
C ALA A 9 -5.57 -3.53 -9.68
N SER A 10 -4.86 -3.02 -10.70
CA SER A 10 -5.22 -1.80 -11.40
C SER A 10 -6.54 -1.94 -12.21
N TYR A 11 -6.79 -3.13 -12.76
CA TYR A 11 -8.00 -3.44 -13.48
C TYR A 11 -9.23 -3.47 -12.55
N ASN A 12 -9.12 -4.09 -11.39
CA ASN A 12 -10.19 -4.11 -10.40
C ASN A 12 -10.58 -2.70 -9.92
N ASP A 13 -9.64 -1.77 -9.81
CA ASP A 13 -9.93 -0.38 -9.46
C ASP A 13 -10.77 0.35 -10.53
N LYS A 14 -10.57 0.04 -11.81
CA LYS A 14 -11.32 0.65 -12.90
C LYS A 14 -12.72 0.07 -13.08
N GLN A 15 -12.88 -1.24 -12.95
CA GLN A 15 -14.18 -1.90 -13.11
C GLN A 15 -15.21 -1.57 -12.03
N SER A 16 -14.79 -1.10 -10.87
CA SER A 16 -15.71 -0.69 -9.81
C SER A 16 -16.64 0.47 -10.20
N ARG A 17 -16.36 1.13 -11.32
CA ARG A 17 -17.20 2.22 -11.85
C ARG A 17 -18.22 1.78 -12.92
N VAL A 18 -18.17 0.55 -13.40
CA VAL A 18 -18.92 0.11 -14.59
C VAL A 18 -19.78 -1.15 -14.40
N SER A 19 -19.75 -1.83 -13.27
CA SER A 19 -20.57 -3.05 -13.14
C SER A 19 -22.01 -2.77 -12.76
N GLN A 20 -22.85 -2.57 -13.77
CA GLN A 20 -24.25 -3.02 -13.75
C GLN A 20 -24.23 -4.56 -13.81
N ILE A 21 -23.98 -5.20 -12.68
CA ILE A 21 -24.07 -6.66 -12.57
C ILE A 21 -25.49 -7.00 -12.12
N ASN A 22 -26.06 -8.01 -12.76
CA ASN A 22 -27.33 -8.65 -12.45
C ASN A 22 -27.66 -8.65 -10.95
N PRO A 23 -28.85 -8.15 -10.55
CA PRO A 23 -29.21 -7.99 -9.14
C PRO A 23 -29.38 -9.32 -8.37
N ASN A 24 -29.28 -10.48 -9.02
CA ASN A 24 -29.47 -11.80 -8.40
C ASN A 24 -28.19 -12.53 -8.00
N GLN A 25 -27.01 -11.94 -8.20
CA GLN A 25 -25.74 -12.41 -7.66
C GLN A 25 -25.08 -11.31 -6.82
N VAL A 26 -25.63 -11.06 -5.65
CA VAL A 26 -24.94 -10.29 -4.60
C VAL A 26 -23.89 -11.21 -3.96
N LEU A 27 -22.88 -11.56 -4.74
CA LEU A 27 -21.58 -11.86 -4.15
C LEU A 27 -21.06 -10.54 -3.61
N LYS A 28 -20.98 -10.41 -2.27
CA LYS A 28 -20.19 -9.38 -1.62
C LYS A 28 -18.75 -9.57 -2.10
N THR A 29 -18.39 -8.93 -3.19
CA THR A 29 -17.00 -8.89 -3.66
C THR A 29 -16.22 -8.00 -2.68
N VAL A 30 -15.76 -8.62 -1.61
CA VAL A 30 -14.81 -7.99 -0.70
C VAL A 30 -13.51 -7.84 -1.49
N ARG A 31 -13.16 -6.61 -1.82
CA ARG A 31 -11.97 -6.31 -2.61
C ARG A 31 -10.73 -6.62 -1.79
N PHE A 32 -9.94 -7.56 -2.28
CA PHE A 32 -8.65 -7.86 -1.68
C PHE A 32 -7.67 -6.70 -1.91
N PRO A 33 -7.14 -6.08 -0.86
CA PRO A 33 -6.29 -4.90 -0.98
C PRO A 33 -4.84 -5.28 -1.33
N VAL A 34 -4.62 -5.85 -2.52
CA VAL A 34 -3.31 -6.38 -2.98
C VAL A 34 -2.18 -5.37 -2.79
N GLN A 35 -2.40 -4.12 -3.19
CA GLN A 35 -1.39 -3.07 -3.07
C GLN A 35 -1.01 -2.78 -1.62
N ALA A 36 -1.96 -2.88 -0.69
CA ALA A 36 -1.70 -2.70 0.73
C ALA A 36 -0.80 -3.81 1.28
N TYR A 37 -1.07 -5.06 0.89
CA TYR A 37 -0.22 -6.20 1.26
C TYR A 37 1.21 -6.04 0.73
N PHE A 38 1.37 -5.69 -0.56
CA PHE A 38 2.69 -5.45 -1.14
C PHE A 38 3.44 -4.32 -0.44
N ARG A 39 2.77 -3.22 -0.13
CA ARG A 39 3.41 -2.07 0.51
C ARG A 39 3.90 -2.40 1.93
N VAL A 40 3.11 -3.16 2.69
CA VAL A 40 3.52 -3.62 4.03
C VAL A 40 4.71 -4.58 3.95
N MET A 41 4.72 -5.50 2.97
CA MET A 41 5.84 -6.40 2.73
C MET A 41 7.10 -5.63 2.31
N GLN A 42 6.98 -4.69 1.37
CA GLN A 42 8.10 -3.87 0.90
C GLN A 42 8.69 -3.06 2.05
N TYR A 43 7.85 -2.39 2.85
CA TYR A 43 8.31 -1.66 4.02
C TYR A 43 9.12 -2.56 4.98
N PHE A 44 8.61 -3.76 5.26
CA PHE A 44 9.30 -4.72 6.12
C PHE A 44 10.65 -5.17 5.54
N LEU A 45 10.74 -5.39 4.23
CA LEU A 45 11.99 -5.78 3.57
C LEU A 45 13.02 -4.66 3.55
N ASP A 46 12.59 -3.40 3.50
CA ASP A 46 13.47 -2.23 3.45
C ASP A 46 13.91 -1.74 4.84
N TYR A 47 13.01 -1.82 5.84
CA TYR A 47 13.18 -1.16 7.13
C TYR A 47 12.97 -2.06 8.35
N ASP A 48 12.60 -3.35 8.16
CA ASP A 48 12.16 -4.25 9.23
C ASP A 48 10.82 -3.81 9.85
N TYR A 49 10.49 -4.31 11.04
CA TYR A 49 9.25 -3.94 11.72
C TYR A 49 9.21 -2.46 12.07
N TYR A 50 8.04 -1.83 11.87
CA TYR A 50 7.84 -0.48 12.36
C TYR A 50 7.90 -0.45 13.89
N MET A 51 8.83 0.35 14.43
CA MET A 51 8.94 0.62 15.86
C MET A 51 8.69 2.10 16.12
N GLU A 52 7.89 2.38 17.13
CA GLU A 52 7.63 3.75 17.51
C GLU A 52 8.72 4.24 18.45
N ASN A 53 9.37 5.34 18.07
CA ASN A 53 10.35 6.03 18.89
C ASN A 53 9.63 6.94 19.89
N GLU A 54 9.63 6.59 21.15
CA GLU A 54 9.12 7.46 22.20
C GLU A 54 10.24 8.29 22.80
N GLU A 55 10.17 9.61 22.69
CA GLU A 55 11.11 10.51 23.36
C GLU A 55 10.76 10.59 24.85
N VAL A 56 11.61 10.00 25.68
CA VAL A 56 11.47 10.05 27.14
C VAL A 56 12.50 11.02 27.71
N TYR A 57 12.02 11.93 28.54
CA TYR A 57 12.90 12.86 29.26
C TYR A 57 13.20 12.31 30.65
N VAL A 58 14.46 11.96 30.88
CA VAL A 58 14.97 11.40 32.16
C VAL A 58 16.01 12.34 32.78
N GLN A 59 16.12 12.30 34.10
CA GLN A 59 17.25 12.98 34.78
C GLN A 59 18.54 12.25 34.47
N GLY A 60 19.55 12.99 34.02
CA GLY A 60 20.87 12.42 33.72
C GLY A 60 21.82 13.44 33.14
N MET A 61 23.10 13.00 32.98
CA MET A 61 24.15 13.81 32.41
C MET A 61 24.57 13.36 31.01
N SER A 62 24.05 12.23 30.54
CA SER A 62 24.39 11.65 29.23
C SER A 62 23.20 11.75 28.27
N GLY A 63 23.39 12.48 27.14
CA GLY A 63 22.43 12.69 26.09
C GLY A 63 22.12 14.18 25.84
N PRO A 64 21.33 14.52 24.79
CA PRO A 64 20.93 15.88 24.50
C PRO A 64 20.09 16.48 25.63
N VAL A 65 20.52 17.62 26.16
CA VAL A 65 19.85 18.30 27.27
C VAL A 65 18.63 19.07 26.75
N SER A 66 17.49 18.88 27.42
CA SER A 66 16.29 19.69 27.21
C SER A 66 16.15 20.73 28.33
N MET A 67 16.62 21.95 28.11
CA MET A 67 16.48 23.05 29.07
C MET A 67 15.02 23.34 29.38
N LYS A 68 14.12 23.27 28.39
CA LYS A 68 12.68 23.43 28.61
C LYS A 68 12.11 22.46 29.64
N GLN A 69 12.49 21.18 29.58
CA GLN A 69 12.06 20.18 30.54
C GLN A 69 12.78 20.30 31.88
N THR A 70 14.05 20.69 31.87
CA THR A 70 14.84 20.97 33.07
C THR A 70 14.20 22.05 33.92
N ILE A 71 13.91 23.20 33.32
CA ILE A 71 13.25 24.34 34.00
C ILE A 71 11.85 23.96 34.52
N LYS A 72 11.13 23.13 33.78
CA LYS A 72 9.76 22.74 34.15
C LYS A 72 9.71 21.72 35.31
N LYS A 73 10.71 20.82 35.40
CA LYS A 73 10.67 19.67 36.29
C LYS A 73 11.66 19.71 37.45
N ILE A 74 12.70 20.55 37.36
CA ILE A 74 13.79 20.61 38.34
C ILE A 74 13.83 22.00 38.96
N HIS A 75 13.77 22.02 40.29
CA HIS A 75 13.90 23.28 41.03
C HIS A 75 15.35 23.75 41.00
N PRO A 76 15.61 24.98 40.56
CA PRO A 76 16.95 25.55 40.56
C PRO A 76 17.40 25.92 41.99
N ILE A 77 18.66 25.83 42.22
CA ILE A 77 19.31 26.40 43.42
C ILE A 77 19.66 27.86 43.08
N VAL A 78 19.13 28.80 43.85
CA VAL A 78 19.42 30.22 43.69
C VAL A 78 20.76 30.54 44.32
N GLN A 79 21.65 31.08 43.51
CA GLN A 79 22.95 31.59 43.98
C GLN A 79 23.10 33.07 43.66
N LYS A 80 24.09 33.74 44.24
CA LYS A 80 24.36 35.19 44.02
C LYS A 80 24.62 35.51 42.51
N SER A 81 25.13 34.52 41.77
CA SER A 81 25.49 34.63 40.34
C SER A 81 24.45 34.07 39.39
N GLY A 82 23.29 33.60 39.89
CA GLY A 82 22.22 33.07 39.03
C GLY A 82 21.61 31.77 39.52
N PHE A 83 20.98 31.05 38.62
CA PHE A 83 20.30 29.74 38.88
C PHE A 83 21.21 28.57 38.51
N VAL A 84 21.38 27.61 39.41
CA VAL A 84 22.10 26.36 39.15
C VAL A 84 21.11 25.21 39.22
N PHE A 85 21.06 24.41 38.20
CA PHE A 85 20.23 23.20 38.18
C PHE A 85 21.11 21.99 38.62
N PRO A 86 20.76 21.34 39.75
CA PRO A 86 21.58 20.23 40.27
C PRO A 86 21.56 19.01 39.37
N ASN A 87 20.50 18.86 38.61
CA ASN A 87 20.33 17.79 37.63
C ASN A 87 19.77 18.41 36.32
N LEU A 88 20.01 17.69 35.22
CA LEU A 88 19.48 18.08 33.90
C LEU A 88 18.50 17.04 33.37
N MET A 89 17.47 17.48 32.63
CA MET A 89 16.61 16.58 31.89
C MET A 89 17.24 16.32 30.52
N VAL A 90 17.60 15.07 30.26
CA VAL A 90 18.15 14.63 28.98
C VAL A 90 17.10 13.86 28.20
N ARG A 91 17.11 14.04 26.89
CA ARG A 91 16.25 13.29 25.96
C ARG A 91 16.87 11.92 25.70
N LYS A 92 16.10 10.87 25.91
CA LYS A 92 16.44 9.51 25.49
C LYS A 92 15.38 9.01 24.52
N SER A 93 15.81 8.36 23.46
CA SER A 93 14.92 7.59 22.59
C SER A 93 14.74 6.20 23.20
N ASN A 94 13.51 5.80 23.39
CA ASN A 94 13.17 4.43 23.76
C ASN A 94 12.46 3.78 22.58
N ASP A 95 13.19 2.95 21.87
CA ASP A 95 12.62 2.07 20.85
C ASP A 95 12.02 0.87 21.57
N THR A 96 10.70 0.83 21.65
CA THR A 96 10.03 -0.27 22.35
C THR A 96 9.21 -1.09 21.36
N ASP A 97 9.56 -2.36 21.24
CA ASP A 97 8.78 -3.35 20.45
C ASP A 97 7.43 -3.72 21.11
N LYS A 98 7.15 -3.16 22.28
CA LYS A 98 5.94 -3.40 23.07
C LYS A 98 4.78 -2.44 22.75
N HIS A 99 5.02 -1.43 21.91
CA HIS A 99 3.93 -0.54 21.50
C HIS A 99 2.89 -1.28 20.66
N LEU A 100 1.63 -1.01 20.94
CA LEU A 100 0.53 -1.66 20.24
C LEU A 100 0.56 -1.43 18.72
N ILE A 101 1.08 -0.30 18.27
CA ILE A 101 1.26 -0.03 16.83
C ILE A 101 2.31 -0.96 16.20
N THR A 102 3.36 -1.31 16.94
CA THR A 102 4.37 -2.30 16.50
C THR A 102 3.75 -3.69 16.41
N GLU A 103 2.91 -4.08 17.37
CA GLU A 103 2.18 -5.34 17.30
C GLU A 103 1.20 -5.40 16.12
N ILE A 104 0.52 -4.28 15.83
CA ILE A 104 -0.34 -4.18 14.64
C ILE A 104 0.49 -4.34 13.37
N ASN A 105 1.66 -3.72 13.30
CA ASN A 105 2.57 -3.87 12.17
C ASN A 105 3.04 -5.33 12.02
N LYS A 106 3.48 -5.98 13.09
CA LYS A 106 3.87 -7.40 13.09
C LYS A 106 2.73 -8.29 12.59
N PHE A 107 1.50 -8.02 13.04
CA PHE A 107 0.32 -8.74 12.56
C PHE A 107 0.10 -8.54 11.04
N CYS A 108 0.13 -7.30 10.56
CA CYS A 108 -0.08 -7.01 9.14
C CYS A 108 1.05 -7.59 8.27
N VAL A 109 2.30 -7.55 8.73
CA VAL A 109 3.45 -8.17 8.05
C VAL A 109 3.24 -9.67 7.94
N TYR A 110 2.93 -10.35 9.05
CA TYR A 110 2.69 -11.79 9.05
C TYR A 110 1.55 -12.18 8.09
N GLU A 111 0.40 -11.51 8.17
CA GLU A 111 -0.74 -11.73 7.25
C GLU A 111 -0.33 -11.50 5.78
N SER A 112 0.49 -10.48 5.52
CA SER A 112 0.95 -10.19 4.17
C SER A 112 1.83 -11.31 3.60
N PHE A 113 2.78 -11.80 4.39
CA PHE A 113 3.65 -12.89 3.98
C PHE A 113 2.91 -14.23 3.89
N MET A 114 1.92 -14.47 4.73
CA MET A 114 1.05 -15.66 4.61
C MET A 114 0.29 -15.67 3.27
N LYS A 115 -0.23 -14.52 2.84
CA LYS A 115 -1.03 -14.41 1.61
C LYS A 115 -0.18 -14.33 0.34
N LEU A 116 0.88 -13.50 0.34
CA LEU A 116 1.65 -13.13 -0.85
C LEU A 116 3.16 -13.42 -0.75
N GLY A 117 3.66 -13.93 0.37
CA GLY A 117 5.10 -14.18 0.59
C GLY A 117 5.73 -15.16 -0.39
N TRP A 118 4.94 -16.08 -0.95
CA TRP A 118 5.37 -17.02 -1.99
C TRP A 118 5.93 -16.31 -3.24
N ILE A 119 5.50 -15.06 -3.52
CA ILE A 119 5.96 -14.26 -4.66
C ILE A 119 7.44 -13.88 -4.51
N TYR A 120 7.86 -13.53 -3.29
CA TYR A 120 9.23 -13.11 -3.00
C TYR A 120 10.15 -14.27 -2.63
N LYS A 121 9.66 -15.51 -2.53
CA LYS A 121 10.41 -16.68 -2.06
C LYS A 121 11.09 -16.44 -0.70
N GLN A 122 10.55 -15.55 0.10
CA GLN A 122 11.05 -15.19 1.42
C GLN A 122 10.52 -16.15 2.49
N LYS A 123 11.30 -16.30 3.57
CA LYS A 123 10.84 -17.06 4.74
C LYS A 123 9.71 -16.29 5.42
N LEU A 124 8.71 -17.04 5.88
CA LEU A 124 7.63 -16.47 6.66
C LEU A 124 8.18 -15.82 7.94
N PRO A 125 7.89 -14.53 8.21
CA PRO A 125 8.26 -13.90 9.47
C PRO A 125 7.53 -14.55 10.64
N PRO A 126 8.03 -14.43 11.87
CA PRO A 126 7.36 -14.98 13.04
C PRO A 126 5.97 -14.35 13.22
N PRO A 127 4.97 -15.10 13.71
CA PRO A 127 3.65 -14.57 13.96
C PRO A 127 3.71 -13.46 15.03
N ALA A 128 2.74 -12.55 14.99
CA ALA A 128 2.55 -11.56 16.04
C ALA A 128 2.33 -12.26 17.40
N SER A 129 2.75 -11.61 18.48
CA SER A 129 2.65 -12.17 19.84
C SER A 129 1.19 -12.37 20.30
N VAL A 130 0.25 -11.61 19.72
CA VAL A 130 -1.18 -11.68 20.05
C VAL A 130 -1.87 -12.70 19.15
N LYS A 131 -2.28 -13.84 19.74
CA LYS A 131 -2.95 -14.93 19.01
C LYS A 131 -4.34 -14.54 18.48
N ASN A 132 -5.11 -13.75 19.25
CA ASN A 132 -6.46 -13.30 18.88
C ASN A 132 -6.53 -11.78 18.95
N PRO A 133 -6.13 -11.06 17.89
CA PRO A 133 -6.11 -9.61 17.90
C PRO A 133 -7.51 -9.03 17.86
N ASN A 134 -7.76 -7.98 18.65
CA ASN A 134 -8.99 -7.21 18.52
C ASN A 134 -8.89 -6.23 17.36
N LEU A 135 -9.38 -6.65 16.18
CA LEU A 135 -9.28 -5.86 14.94
C LEU A 135 -9.98 -4.49 15.05
N LYS A 136 -11.03 -4.36 15.88
CA LYS A 136 -11.70 -3.07 16.11
C LYS A 136 -10.79 -2.09 16.85
N VAL A 137 -10.05 -2.58 17.84
CA VAL A 137 -9.04 -1.78 18.57
C VAL A 137 -7.90 -1.39 17.61
N TYR A 138 -7.40 -2.33 16.83
CA TYR A 138 -6.36 -2.08 15.84
C TYR A 138 -6.77 -0.99 14.85
N ARG A 139 -7.98 -1.06 14.30
CA ARG A 139 -8.56 -0.04 13.42
C ARG A 139 -8.57 1.35 14.08
N SER A 140 -9.06 1.44 15.33
CA SER A 140 -9.14 2.72 16.06
C SER A 140 -7.76 3.36 16.25
N ILE A 141 -6.73 2.56 16.60
CA ILE A 141 -5.37 3.02 16.79
C ILE A 141 -4.77 3.52 15.46
N LEU A 142 -4.96 2.78 14.37
CA LEU A 142 -4.45 3.18 13.05
C LEU A 142 -5.08 4.50 12.58
N LEU A 143 -6.38 4.69 12.77
CA LEU A 143 -7.04 5.98 12.47
C LEU A 143 -6.45 7.12 13.29
N GLN A 144 -6.24 6.93 14.59
CA GLN A 144 -5.62 7.94 15.44
C GLN A 144 -4.18 8.27 15.04
N LYS A 145 -3.42 7.25 14.59
CA LYS A 145 -2.04 7.46 14.09
C LYS A 145 -2.03 8.20 12.76
N LEU A 146 -2.94 7.90 11.86
CA LEU A 146 -3.08 8.60 10.58
C LEU A 146 -3.34 10.11 10.75
N GLU A 147 -4.17 10.48 11.73
CA GLU A 147 -4.45 11.89 12.03
C GLU A 147 -3.23 12.64 12.57
N LYS A 148 -2.36 11.95 13.31
CA LYS A 148 -1.20 12.57 13.98
C LYS A 148 0.08 12.55 13.16
N THR A 149 0.15 11.74 12.12
CA THR A 149 1.36 11.53 11.32
C THR A 149 1.42 12.54 10.17
N ASN A 150 2.54 13.27 10.06
CA ASN A 150 2.80 14.19 8.95
C ASN A 150 3.73 13.61 7.88
N ASP A 151 4.37 12.48 8.15
CA ASP A 151 5.24 11.77 7.21
C ASP A 151 4.39 10.98 6.20
N ASP A 152 4.55 11.28 4.91
CA ASP A 152 3.75 10.66 3.86
C ASP A 152 4.05 9.17 3.67
N SER A 153 5.29 8.73 3.91
CA SER A 153 5.66 7.32 3.85
C SER A 153 4.97 6.52 4.97
N LEU A 154 5.00 7.04 6.19
CA LEU A 154 4.30 6.42 7.32
C LEU A 154 2.78 6.48 7.17
N LYS A 155 2.22 7.56 6.61
CA LYS A 155 0.79 7.62 6.26
C LYS A 155 0.40 6.49 5.31
N GLN A 156 1.18 6.28 4.27
CA GLN A 156 0.94 5.21 3.31
C GLN A 156 1.04 3.83 3.94
N LEU A 157 2.00 3.62 4.86
CA LEU A 157 2.11 2.39 5.63
C LEU A 157 0.86 2.16 6.50
N PHE A 158 0.46 3.16 7.28
CA PHE A 158 -0.72 3.04 8.17
C PHE A 158 -2.02 2.89 7.40
N GLN A 159 -2.18 3.55 6.25
CA GLN A 159 -3.31 3.33 5.34
C GLN A 159 -3.35 1.89 4.81
N SER A 160 -2.19 1.34 4.46
CA SER A 160 -2.08 -0.04 4.00
C SER A 160 -2.41 -1.03 5.11
N MET A 161 -1.89 -0.81 6.31
CA MET A 161 -2.23 -1.63 7.48
C MET A 161 -3.73 -1.55 7.80
N LEU A 162 -4.34 -0.35 7.72
CA LEU A 162 -5.77 -0.16 7.92
C LEU A 162 -6.59 -0.95 6.89
N ALA A 163 -6.22 -0.89 5.60
CA ALA A 163 -6.90 -1.65 4.55
C ALA A 163 -6.84 -3.17 4.79
N ILE A 164 -5.71 -3.68 5.28
CA ILE A 164 -5.56 -5.10 5.65
C ILE A 164 -6.49 -5.46 6.83
N ILE A 165 -6.53 -4.62 7.87
CA ILE A 165 -7.37 -4.84 9.05
C ILE A 165 -8.87 -4.80 8.68
N GLU A 166 -9.27 -3.83 7.86
CA GLU A 166 -10.66 -3.70 7.40
C GLU A 166 -11.07 -4.89 6.51
N PHE A 167 -10.19 -5.31 5.61
CA PHE A 167 -10.41 -6.52 4.82
C PHE A 167 -10.58 -7.74 5.72
N ARG A 168 -9.67 -7.95 6.65
CA ARG A 168 -9.69 -9.08 7.60
C ARG A 168 -10.95 -9.10 8.47
N ASN A 169 -11.47 -7.94 8.84
CA ASN A 169 -12.69 -7.80 9.63
C ASN A 169 -13.98 -7.99 8.80
N SER A 170 -13.90 -7.88 7.47
CA SER A 170 -15.04 -8.00 6.56
C SER A 170 -15.25 -9.40 6.00
N VAL A 171 -14.29 -10.31 6.19
CA VAL A 171 -14.31 -11.68 5.66
C VAL A 171 -14.63 -12.65 6.78
N ASP A 172 -15.74 -13.38 6.66
CA ASP A 172 -16.20 -14.35 7.65
C ASP A 172 -15.29 -15.58 7.71
N ASP A 173 -14.70 -15.99 6.56
CA ASP A 173 -13.67 -17.02 6.48
C ASP A 173 -12.43 -16.53 5.74
N PRO A 174 -11.33 -16.26 6.48
CA PRO A 174 -10.10 -15.73 5.90
C PRO A 174 -9.26 -16.77 5.14
N GLU A 175 -9.58 -18.05 5.19
CA GLU A 175 -8.87 -19.11 4.47
C GLU A 175 -9.40 -19.27 3.05
N GLU A 176 -10.69 -18.97 2.79
CA GLU A 176 -11.27 -18.95 1.45
C GLU A 176 -11.15 -17.57 0.80
N PHE A 177 -10.02 -17.35 0.20
CA PHE A 177 -9.76 -16.14 -0.56
C PHE A 177 -9.57 -16.48 -2.05
N TYR A 178 -10.42 -15.88 -2.89
CA TYR A 178 -10.30 -15.94 -4.34
C TYR A 178 -9.98 -14.55 -4.90
N PHE A 179 -8.81 -14.43 -5.55
CA PHE A 179 -8.45 -13.25 -6.30
C PHE A 179 -8.38 -13.60 -7.78
N GLY A 180 -9.27 -13.01 -8.57
CA GLY A 180 -9.35 -13.33 -9.97
C GLY A 180 -10.30 -12.42 -10.74
N THR A 181 -10.40 -12.67 -12.02
CA THR A 181 -11.33 -11.99 -12.92
C THR A 181 -12.00 -12.99 -13.84
N ASN A 182 -13.25 -12.72 -14.21
CA ASN A 182 -13.96 -13.47 -15.23
C ASN A 182 -13.59 -13.01 -16.66
N ASN A 183 -12.89 -11.89 -16.77
CA ASN A 183 -12.52 -11.23 -18.03
C ASN A 183 -10.99 -11.22 -18.18
N PHE A 184 -10.40 -12.40 -18.12
CA PHE A 184 -8.93 -12.53 -18.18
C PHE A 184 -8.36 -12.09 -19.54
N GLU A 185 -9.17 -12.14 -20.62
CA GLU A 185 -8.82 -11.64 -21.94
C GLU A 185 -8.33 -10.19 -21.90
N TYR A 186 -9.01 -9.28 -21.22
CA TYR A 186 -8.60 -7.88 -21.10
C TYR A 186 -7.32 -7.70 -20.29
N ILE A 187 -7.10 -8.55 -19.29
CA ILE A 187 -5.87 -8.56 -18.52
C ILE A 187 -4.70 -9.02 -19.38
N TRP A 188 -4.94 -10.03 -20.20
CA TRP A 188 -3.94 -10.56 -21.13
C TRP A 188 -3.55 -9.52 -22.18
N GLU A 189 -4.51 -8.87 -22.83
CA GLU A 189 -4.29 -7.77 -23.78
C GLU A 189 -3.43 -6.67 -23.14
N LYS A 190 -3.80 -6.26 -21.94
CA LYS A 190 -3.08 -5.21 -21.22
C LYS A 190 -1.67 -5.63 -20.80
N LEU A 191 -1.47 -6.87 -20.39
CA LEU A 191 -0.15 -7.41 -20.07
C LEU A 191 0.78 -7.38 -21.28
N ILE A 192 0.26 -7.77 -22.45
CA ILE A 192 1.00 -7.73 -23.73
C ILE A 192 1.34 -6.27 -24.09
N ASP A 193 0.38 -5.36 -23.95
CA ASP A 193 0.57 -3.94 -24.24
C ASP A 193 1.60 -3.29 -23.30
N GLU A 194 1.58 -3.58 -22.01
CA GLU A 194 2.58 -3.08 -21.05
C GLU A 194 3.97 -3.71 -21.23
N THR A 195 4.05 -4.94 -21.78
CA THR A 195 5.32 -5.64 -21.96
C THR A 195 6.01 -5.26 -23.27
N TYR A 196 5.26 -5.10 -24.35
CA TYR A 196 5.78 -4.92 -25.69
C TYR A 196 5.34 -3.61 -26.35
N GLY A 197 4.29 -2.98 -25.83
CA GLY A 197 3.67 -1.81 -26.43
C GLY A 197 4.47 -0.53 -26.23
N VAL A 198 4.31 0.40 -27.19
CA VAL A 198 4.80 1.76 -27.04
C VAL A 198 3.76 2.63 -26.36
N SER A 199 4.20 3.57 -25.50
CA SER A 199 3.31 4.48 -24.75
C SER A 199 2.42 5.36 -25.65
N ASP A 200 2.94 5.74 -26.82
CA ASP A 200 2.30 6.67 -27.74
C ASP A 200 1.76 5.99 -29.01
N LYS A 201 1.16 4.80 -28.86
CA LYS A 201 0.69 3.99 -29.97
C LYS A 201 -0.29 4.73 -30.92
N HIS A 202 -1.00 5.76 -30.43
CA HIS A 202 -1.93 6.56 -31.23
C HIS A 202 -1.30 7.26 -32.45
N PHE A 203 0.04 7.41 -32.49
CA PHE A 203 0.74 7.94 -33.68
C PHE A 203 0.83 6.94 -34.83
N TYR A 204 0.63 5.66 -34.57
CA TYR A 204 0.89 4.57 -35.52
C TYR A 204 -0.36 4.04 -36.20
N PHE A 205 -1.56 4.48 -35.86
CA PHE A 205 -2.77 4.04 -36.51
C PHE A 205 -3.65 5.21 -36.95
N PRO A 206 -4.27 5.12 -38.14
CA PRO A 206 -5.03 6.22 -38.72
C PRO A 206 -6.42 6.34 -38.10
N LYS A 207 -6.89 7.56 -38.02
CA LYS A 207 -8.32 7.82 -37.87
C LYS A 207 -9.01 7.62 -39.23
N THR A 208 -10.10 6.89 -39.25
CA THR A 208 -10.90 6.65 -40.47
C THR A 208 -12.11 7.50 -40.46
N SER A 209 -12.54 7.94 -41.64
CA SER A 209 -13.80 8.65 -41.85
C SER A 209 -14.60 8.06 -43.01
N TRP A 210 -15.92 8.13 -42.91
CA TRP A 210 -16.80 7.78 -43.99
C TRP A 210 -17.21 9.06 -44.76
N LYS A 211 -16.92 9.10 -46.04
CA LYS A 211 -17.46 10.16 -46.93
C LYS A 211 -18.83 9.76 -47.40
N LEU A 212 -19.85 10.47 -46.92
CA LEU A 212 -21.22 10.32 -47.36
C LEU A 212 -21.54 11.34 -48.43
N ARG A 213 -22.61 11.12 -49.20
CA ARG A 213 -23.10 12.11 -50.22
C ARG A 213 -23.39 13.49 -49.61
N ILE A 214 -23.73 13.53 -48.34
CA ILE A 214 -24.02 14.73 -47.57
C ILE A 214 -23.23 14.68 -46.26
N GLY A 215 -21.94 15.09 -46.35
CA GLY A 215 -21.05 15.22 -45.17
C GLY A 215 -20.08 14.09 -44.96
N GLU A 216 -19.29 14.23 -43.93
CA GLU A 216 -18.26 13.27 -43.47
C GLU A 216 -18.60 12.84 -42.04
N ARG A 217 -18.47 11.57 -41.76
CA ARG A 217 -18.64 11.01 -40.40
C ARG A 217 -17.33 10.38 -39.97
N GLU A 218 -16.76 10.91 -38.88
CA GLU A 218 -15.61 10.30 -38.27
C GLU A 218 -16.00 9.00 -37.57
N ASN A 219 -15.17 7.97 -37.75
CA ASN A 219 -15.25 6.72 -36.99
C ASN A 219 -14.30 6.74 -35.79
N ALA A 220 -14.55 5.81 -34.87
CA ALA A 220 -13.53 5.48 -33.89
C ALA A 220 -12.24 5.05 -34.61
N ALA A 221 -11.11 5.39 -34.04
CA ALA A 221 -9.81 4.95 -34.54
C ALA A 221 -9.76 3.41 -34.57
N LEU A 222 -9.12 2.83 -35.57
CA LEU A 222 -8.83 1.40 -35.65
C LEU A 222 -7.64 1.11 -34.74
N GLU A 223 -7.88 1.09 -33.45
CA GLU A 223 -6.85 0.92 -32.44
C GLU A 223 -6.51 -0.57 -32.28
N PRO A 224 -5.26 -1.00 -32.59
CA PRO A 224 -4.83 -2.35 -32.34
C PRO A 224 -4.56 -2.57 -30.84
N ASP A 225 -4.57 -3.83 -30.39
CA ASP A 225 -4.31 -4.18 -28.99
C ASP A 225 -2.94 -3.65 -28.56
N THR A 226 -1.89 -3.93 -29.35
CA THR A 226 -0.53 -3.53 -29.04
C THR A 226 0.25 -3.17 -30.30
N ILE A 227 1.06 -2.11 -30.22
CA ILE A 227 2.06 -1.75 -31.24
C ILE A 227 3.43 -1.81 -30.60
N MET A 228 4.29 -2.66 -31.16
CA MET A 228 5.69 -2.75 -30.80
C MET A 228 6.55 -2.08 -31.88
N VAL A 229 7.44 -1.21 -31.49
CA VAL A 229 8.38 -0.53 -32.40
C VAL A 229 9.77 -1.04 -32.12
N THR A 230 10.43 -1.50 -33.17
CA THR A 230 11.86 -1.85 -33.19
C THR A 230 12.57 -0.88 -34.11
N ASP A 231 13.92 -0.90 -34.11
CA ASP A 231 14.73 0.05 -34.90
C ASP A 231 14.34 0.08 -36.41
N ASP A 232 13.90 -1.05 -36.95
CA ASP A 232 13.61 -1.19 -38.39
C ASP A 232 12.14 -1.47 -38.70
N ASN A 233 11.30 -1.81 -37.72
CA ASN A 233 9.96 -2.31 -37.97
C ASN A 233 8.92 -1.82 -36.95
N ILE A 234 7.70 -1.63 -37.44
CA ILE A 234 6.50 -1.46 -36.64
C ILE A 234 5.72 -2.77 -36.70
N ILE A 235 5.52 -3.40 -35.54
CA ILE A 235 4.83 -4.68 -35.43
C ILE A 235 3.52 -4.46 -34.71
N VAL A 236 2.41 -4.90 -35.35
CA VAL A 236 1.08 -4.89 -34.76
C VAL A 236 0.82 -6.26 -34.16
N LEU A 237 0.53 -6.29 -32.86
CA LEU A 237 0.19 -7.49 -32.13
C LEU A 237 -1.29 -7.49 -31.77
N ASP A 238 -1.97 -8.60 -32.05
CA ASP A 238 -3.34 -8.89 -31.65
C ASP A 238 -3.30 -9.99 -30.57
N ALA A 239 -3.62 -9.61 -29.33
CA ALA A 239 -3.49 -10.49 -28.19
C ALA A 239 -4.72 -11.36 -28.03
N LYS A 240 -4.64 -12.63 -28.39
CA LYS A 240 -5.75 -13.59 -28.25
C LYS A 240 -5.57 -14.47 -27.00
N TYR A 241 -6.61 -14.53 -26.18
CA TYR A 241 -6.71 -15.50 -25.09
C TYR A 241 -7.78 -16.55 -25.44
N TYR A 242 -7.33 -17.80 -25.57
CA TYR A 242 -8.23 -18.93 -25.81
C TYR A 242 -8.44 -19.71 -24.52
N LYS A 243 -9.69 -19.97 -24.18
CA LYS A 243 -10.09 -20.83 -23.05
C LYS A 243 -9.95 -22.29 -23.40
#